data_f4eb73df85fe04f1e9e58472ffb76386
#
_entry.id   f4eb73df85fe04f1e9e58472ffb76386
#
_cell.length_a   1.000
_cell.length_b   1.000
_cell.length_c   1.000
_cell.angle_alpha   90.00
_cell.angle_beta   90.00
_cell.angle_gamma   90.00
#
_symmetry.space_group_name_H-M   'P 1'
#
loop_
_entity.id
_entity.type
_entity.pdbx_description
1 polymer ?
#
loop_
_entity_poly.entity_id
_entity_poly.type
_entity_poly.pdbx_seq_one_letter_code
_entity_poly.pdbx_strand_id
1 'polypeptide(L)'
;FKKRLLEDGTKAVEEMGFPMGDAELIVVENTDDVHNMIVCTLCSCYPRTILGLPPDWYKSKSYRARAVVEPRSVLKEFGTDLPEGKTVRVHDSNADMRYLVLPQRPDGTEGWSAEQLAAVVTRDAMVGVTLPQA
;
A
#
# COMPACT_ATOMS: atom_id res chain seq x y z
N PHE A 1 3.48 -12.14 13.45
CA PHE A 1 2.60 -11.01 13.19
C PHE A 1 2.25 -10.83 11.70
N LYS A 2 3.25 -10.89 10.82
CA LYS A 2 3.05 -10.75 9.37
C LYS A 2 1.98 -11.71 8.83
N LYS A 3 2.04 -12.98 9.22
CA LYS A 3 1.08 -13.99 8.79
C LYS A 3 -0.35 -13.62 9.20
N ARG A 4 -0.53 -13.16 10.44
CA ARG A 4 -1.84 -12.74 10.95
C ARG A 4 -2.35 -11.50 10.22
N LEU A 5 -1.44 -10.58 9.90
CA LEU A 5 -1.76 -9.37 9.17
C LEU A 5 -2.29 -9.68 7.76
N LEU A 6 -1.71 -10.67 7.09
CA LEU A 6 -2.14 -11.07 5.76
C LEU A 6 -3.42 -11.92 5.78
N GLU A 7 -3.65 -12.69 6.85
CA GLU A 7 -4.85 -13.53 6.98
C GLU A 7 -6.08 -12.74 7.43
N ASP A 8 -5.89 -11.83 8.39
CA ASP A 8 -6.96 -11.00 8.94
C ASP A 8 -6.38 -9.65 9.36
N GLY A 9 -6.30 -8.75 8.38
CA GLY A 9 -5.71 -7.43 8.59
C GLY A 9 -6.47 -6.60 9.62
N THR A 10 -7.79 -6.65 9.60
CA THR A 10 -8.63 -5.90 10.52
C THR A 10 -8.31 -6.27 11.97
N LYS A 11 -8.34 -7.57 12.26
CA LYS A 11 -8.08 -8.06 13.61
C LYS A 11 -6.65 -7.76 14.06
N ALA A 12 -5.68 -7.94 13.16
CA ALA A 12 -4.28 -7.71 13.48
C ALA A 12 -4.00 -6.25 13.86
N VAL A 13 -4.55 -5.30 13.11
CA VAL A 13 -4.34 -3.87 13.43
C VAL A 13 -5.16 -3.41 14.61
N GLU A 14 -6.34 -4.00 14.85
CA GLU A 14 -7.13 -3.70 16.04
C GLU A 14 -6.42 -4.13 17.31
N GLU A 15 -5.72 -5.27 17.28
CA GLU A 15 -4.88 -5.72 18.40
C GLU A 15 -3.74 -4.74 18.69
N MET A 16 -3.30 -3.98 17.68
CA MET A 16 -2.26 -2.95 17.85
C MET A 16 -2.83 -1.59 18.26
N GLY A 17 -4.13 -1.48 18.42
CA GLY A 17 -4.78 -0.23 18.83
C GLY A 17 -5.25 0.65 17.67
N PHE A 18 -5.38 0.09 16.46
CA PHE A 18 -5.89 0.83 15.30
C PHE A 18 -7.30 0.35 14.92
N PRO A 19 -8.37 0.96 15.45
CA PRO A 19 -9.73 0.53 15.15
C PRO A 19 -10.11 0.83 13.70
N MET A 20 -10.71 -0.15 13.02
CA MET A 20 -11.16 0.02 11.64
C MET A 20 -12.65 0.41 11.53
N GLY A 21 -13.39 0.38 12.64
CA GLY A 21 -14.83 0.65 12.61
C GLY A 21 -15.57 -0.41 11.83
N ASP A 22 -16.43 0.02 10.91
CA ASP A 22 -17.22 -0.91 10.08
C ASP A 22 -16.47 -1.37 8.83
N ALA A 23 -15.29 -0.80 8.54
CA ALA A 23 -14.50 -1.18 7.39
C ALA A 23 -13.55 -2.34 7.71
N GLU A 24 -13.30 -3.18 6.72
CA GLU A 24 -12.29 -4.23 6.83
C GLU A 24 -10.99 -3.76 6.22
N LEU A 25 -9.87 -4.16 6.82
CA LEU A 25 -8.53 -3.93 6.28
C LEU A 25 -8.04 -5.20 5.61
N ILE A 26 -7.66 -5.08 4.35
CA ILE A 26 -7.04 -6.17 3.60
C ILE A 26 -5.62 -5.76 3.29
N VAL A 27 -4.66 -6.55 3.75
CA VAL A 27 -3.24 -6.30 3.52
C VAL A 27 -2.77 -7.19 2.37
N VAL A 28 -2.17 -6.57 1.37
CA VAL A 28 -1.65 -7.27 0.18
C VAL A 28 -0.13 -7.16 0.18
N GLU A 29 0.54 -8.27 -0.08
CA GLU A 29 1.99 -8.35 0.02
C GLU A 29 2.67 -8.21 -1.34
N ASN A 30 3.65 -7.32 -1.42
CA ASN A 30 4.53 -7.24 -2.58
C ASN A 30 5.55 -8.39 -2.51
N THR A 31 5.78 -9.02 -3.65
CA THR A 31 6.73 -10.12 -3.80
C THR A 31 7.66 -9.84 -4.97
N ASP A 32 8.57 -10.77 -5.27
CA ASP A 32 9.45 -10.64 -6.43
C ASP A 32 8.66 -10.58 -7.74
N ASP A 33 7.50 -11.23 -7.78
CA ASP A 33 6.69 -11.36 -9.00
C ASP A 33 5.53 -10.36 -9.09
N VAL A 34 5.11 -9.80 -7.95
CA VAL A 34 3.89 -8.97 -7.87
C VAL A 34 4.15 -7.68 -7.11
N HIS A 35 3.75 -6.57 -7.71
CA HIS A 35 3.69 -5.26 -7.07
C HIS A 35 2.22 -4.83 -6.95
N ASN A 36 1.81 -4.47 -5.74
CA ASN A 36 0.44 -4.04 -5.46
C ASN A 36 0.37 -2.52 -5.36
N MET A 37 -0.75 -1.96 -5.77
CA MET A 37 -1.00 -0.53 -5.77
C MET A 37 -2.46 -0.30 -5.39
N ILE A 38 -2.74 0.76 -4.65
CA ILE A 38 -4.07 1.03 -4.12
C ILE A 38 -4.64 2.30 -4.71
N VAL A 39 -5.93 2.27 -5.00
CA VAL A 39 -6.70 3.41 -5.47
C VAL A 39 -8.10 3.34 -4.89
N CYS A 40 -8.84 4.45 -4.91
CA CYS A 40 -10.29 4.44 -4.74
C CYS A 40 -10.89 5.17 -5.93
N THR A 41 -11.54 4.43 -6.83
CA THR A 41 -12.09 5.01 -8.06
C THR A 41 -13.36 5.81 -7.82
N LEU A 42 -14.08 5.53 -6.74
CA LEU A 42 -15.35 6.19 -6.42
C LEU A 42 -15.20 7.47 -5.59
N CYS A 43 -14.25 7.46 -4.66
CA CYS A 43 -14.07 8.57 -3.73
C CYS A 43 -12.62 8.67 -3.26
N SER A 44 -12.38 8.64 -1.93
CA SER A 44 -11.04 8.71 -1.36
C SER A 44 -10.85 7.72 -0.22
N CYS A 45 -11.45 6.53 -0.33
CA CYS A 45 -11.36 5.51 0.71
C CYS A 45 -9.92 5.06 0.93
N TYR A 46 -9.48 5.05 2.18
CA TYR A 46 -8.09 5.00 2.58
C TYR A 46 -8.01 4.46 4.01
N PRO A 47 -6.99 3.70 4.39
CA PRO A 47 -6.88 3.20 5.77
C PRO A 47 -6.40 4.32 6.72
N ARG A 48 -7.28 5.26 7.01
CA ARG A 48 -6.96 6.51 7.72
C ARG A 48 -6.48 6.32 9.15
N THR A 49 -6.95 5.29 9.83
CA THR A 49 -6.53 5.01 11.21
C THR A 49 -5.05 4.60 11.28
N ILE A 50 -4.50 4.08 10.19
CA ILE A 50 -3.12 3.63 10.12
C ILE A 50 -2.23 4.67 9.44
N LEU A 51 -2.67 5.20 8.28
CA LEU A 51 -1.86 6.07 7.44
C LEU A 51 -2.18 7.56 7.58
N GLY A 52 -3.19 7.93 8.37
CA GLY A 52 -3.64 9.30 8.52
C GLY A 52 -4.51 9.75 7.35
N LEU A 53 -4.57 11.04 7.09
CA LEU A 53 -5.37 11.58 6.00
C LEU A 53 -4.76 11.23 4.65
N PRO A 54 -5.59 10.93 3.62
CA PRO A 54 -5.06 10.65 2.30
C PRO A 54 -4.42 11.90 1.69
N PRO A 55 -3.32 11.73 0.94
CA PRO A 55 -2.71 12.86 0.25
C PRO A 55 -3.62 13.37 -0.87
N ASP A 56 -3.43 14.63 -1.26
CA ASP A 56 -4.27 15.24 -2.29
C ASP A 56 -4.22 14.51 -3.63
N TRP A 57 -3.04 14.01 -4.03
CA TRP A 57 -2.92 13.28 -5.29
C TRP A 57 -3.74 11.98 -5.29
N TYR A 58 -3.91 11.33 -4.13
CA TYR A 58 -4.72 10.12 -4.00
C TYR A 58 -6.19 10.40 -4.29
N LYS A 59 -6.66 11.59 -3.93
CA LYS A 59 -8.05 12.01 -4.14
C LYS A 59 -8.30 12.59 -5.53
N SER A 60 -7.24 12.89 -6.29
CA SER A 60 -7.37 13.52 -7.60
C SER A 60 -8.07 12.61 -8.60
N LYS A 61 -8.85 13.20 -9.51
CA LYS A 61 -9.53 12.45 -10.57
C LYS A 61 -8.51 11.80 -11.51
N SER A 62 -7.40 12.48 -11.75
CA SER A 62 -6.32 11.97 -12.60
C SER A 62 -5.75 10.66 -12.05
N TYR A 63 -5.36 10.63 -10.79
CA TYR A 63 -4.83 9.42 -10.18
C TYR A 63 -5.87 8.31 -10.18
N ARG A 64 -7.09 8.62 -9.77
CA ARG A 64 -8.17 7.65 -9.64
C ARG A 64 -8.52 6.98 -10.97
N ALA A 65 -8.49 7.73 -12.06
CA ALA A 65 -8.78 7.18 -13.39
C ALA A 65 -7.57 6.46 -13.98
N ARG A 66 -6.39 7.07 -13.89
CA ARG A 66 -5.19 6.57 -14.55
C ARG A 66 -4.60 5.34 -13.86
N ALA A 67 -4.73 5.23 -12.54
CA ALA A 67 -4.17 4.09 -11.79
C ALA A 67 -4.72 2.75 -12.27
N VAL A 68 -6.00 2.69 -12.66
CA VAL A 68 -6.61 1.45 -13.13
C VAL A 68 -6.35 1.19 -14.62
N VAL A 69 -6.11 2.23 -15.41
CA VAL A 69 -5.91 2.10 -16.87
C VAL A 69 -4.43 1.94 -17.22
N GLU A 70 -3.56 2.73 -16.59
CA GLU A 70 -2.14 2.76 -16.90
C GLU A 70 -1.28 2.82 -15.63
N PRO A 71 -1.36 1.78 -14.77
CA PRO A 71 -0.67 1.83 -13.46
C PRO A 71 0.84 1.98 -13.57
N ARG A 72 1.48 1.36 -14.55
CA ARG A 72 2.94 1.48 -14.72
C ARG A 72 3.37 2.90 -15.05
N SER A 73 2.59 3.61 -15.86
CA SER A 73 2.88 5.02 -16.20
C SER A 73 2.75 5.90 -14.97
N VAL A 74 1.72 5.68 -14.17
CA VAL A 74 1.53 6.41 -12.91
C VAL A 74 2.70 6.14 -11.96
N LEU A 75 3.12 4.89 -11.82
CA LEU A 75 4.26 4.53 -10.98
C LEU A 75 5.54 5.23 -11.41
N LYS A 76 5.78 5.35 -12.71
CA LYS A 76 6.95 6.08 -13.22
C LYS A 76 6.94 7.55 -12.82
N GLU A 77 5.76 8.17 -12.78
CA GLU A 77 5.62 9.56 -12.34
C GLU A 77 5.98 9.73 -10.88
N PHE A 78 5.84 8.69 -10.06
CA PHE A 78 6.28 8.67 -8.67
C PHE A 78 7.76 8.26 -8.53
N GLY A 79 8.44 8.00 -9.62
CA GLY A 79 9.83 7.56 -9.61
C GLY A 79 10.01 6.06 -9.45
N THR A 80 8.96 5.28 -9.64
CA THR A 80 8.99 3.82 -9.48
C THR A 80 9.00 3.13 -10.85
N ASP A 81 10.11 2.48 -11.16
CA ASP A 81 10.29 1.76 -12.43
C ASP A 81 10.43 0.27 -12.11
N LEU A 82 9.43 -0.51 -12.52
CA LEU A 82 9.37 -1.94 -12.24
C LEU A 82 9.80 -2.77 -13.46
N PRO A 83 10.44 -3.94 -13.24
CA PRO A 83 10.76 -4.87 -14.34
C PRO A 83 9.51 -5.27 -15.11
N GLU A 84 9.64 -5.49 -16.41
CA GLU A 84 8.52 -5.88 -17.27
C GLU A 84 7.85 -7.19 -16.82
N GLY A 85 8.63 -8.12 -16.30
CA GLY A 85 8.11 -9.41 -15.84
C GLY A 85 7.33 -9.35 -14.54
N LYS A 86 7.34 -8.20 -13.86
CA LYS A 86 6.63 -8.04 -12.60
C LYS A 86 5.17 -7.66 -12.84
N THR A 87 4.25 -8.41 -12.25
CA THR A 87 2.82 -8.13 -12.38
C THR A 87 2.45 -6.95 -11.47
N VAL A 88 1.71 -5.98 -12.00
CA VAL A 88 1.15 -4.89 -11.20
C VAL A 88 -0.33 -5.18 -10.97
N ARG A 89 -0.73 -5.25 -9.71
CA ARG A 89 -2.14 -5.43 -9.31
C ARG A 89 -2.64 -4.16 -8.67
N VAL A 90 -3.76 -3.66 -9.16
CA VAL A 90 -4.40 -2.45 -8.63
C VAL A 90 -5.63 -2.87 -7.82
N HIS A 91 -5.68 -2.42 -6.57
CA HIS A 91 -6.77 -2.75 -5.66
C HIS A 91 -7.61 -1.49 -5.43
N ASP A 92 -8.92 -1.62 -5.64
CA ASP A 92 -9.85 -0.50 -5.51
C ASP A 92 -10.52 -0.54 -4.13
N SER A 93 -10.10 0.36 -3.25
CA SER A 93 -10.69 0.50 -1.91
C SER A 93 -12.10 1.08 -2.02
N ASN A 94 -12.95 0.72 -1.06
CA ASN A 94 -14.32 1.28 -0.97
C ASN A 94 -14.67 1.50 0.51
N ALA A 95 -15.91 1.88 0.77
CA ALA A 95 -16.35 2.20 2.13
C ALA A 95 -16.24 1.02 3.10
N ASP A 96 -16.43 -0.20 2.59
CA ASP A 96 -16.42 -1.43 3.40
C ASP A 96 -15.04 -2.09 3.47
N MET A 97 -14.20 -1.87 2.48
CA MET A 97 -12.90 -2.53 2.35
C MET A 97 -11.79 -1.52 2.07
N ARG A 98 -10.77 -1.53 2.91
CA ARG A 98 -9.59 -0.68 2.75
C ARG A 98 -8.38 -1.57 2.55
N TYR A 99 -7.55 -1.23 1.58
CA TYR A 99 -6.36 -2.00 1.26
C TYR A 99 -5.11 -1.30 1.79
N LEU A 100 -4.13 -2.09 2.16
CA LEU A 100 -2.81 -1.63 2.59
C LEU A 100 -1.77 -2.52 1.93
N VAL A 101 -0.74 -1.92 1.36
CA VAL A 101 0.37 -2.67 0.77
C VAL A 101 1.41 -2.95 1.84
N LEU A 102 1.78 -4.23 1.98
CA LEU A 102 2.94 -4.62 2.76
C LEU A 102 4.12 -4.64 1.78
N PRO A 103 5.01 -3.63 1.84
CA PRO A 103 6.08 -3.53 0.86
C PRO A 103 7.13 -4.59 1.08
N GLN A 104 7.82 -4.96 0.01
CA GLN A 104 8.91 -5.91 0.06
C GLN A 104 10.10 -5.27 0.78
N ARG A 105 10.80 -6.06 1.58
CA ARG A 105 11.98 -5.59 2.29
C ARG A 105 13.06 -5.18 1.29
N PRO A 106 13.64 -3.97 1.42
CA PRO A 106 14.69 -3.54 0.48
C PRO A 106 15.94 -4.41 0.60
N ASP A 107 16.64 -4.58 -0.53
CA ASP A 107 17.91 -5.28 -0.55
C ASP A 107 18.93 -4.55 0.33
N GLY A 108 19.82 -5.32 0.94
CA GLY A 108 20.88 -4.75 1.79
C GLY A 108 20.43 -4.41 3.21
N THR A 109 19.23 -4.83 3.61
CA THR A 109 18.69 -4.52 4.94
C THR A 109 18.70 -5.74 5.88
N GLU A 110 19.39 -6.80 5.51
CA GLU A 110 19.53 -7.97 6.37
C GLU A 110 20.16 -7.56 7.70
N GLY A 111 19.54 -7.98 8.78
CA GLY A 111 20.01 -7.61 10.12
C GLY A 111 19.57 -6.25 10.61
N TRP A 112 18.83 -5.47 9.81
CA TRP A 112 18.31 -4.19 10.26
C TRP A 112 17.25 -4.39 11.35
N SER A 113 17.24 -3.48 12.32
CA SER A 113 16.23 -3.47 13.39
C SER A 113 14.88 -2.98 12.84
N ALA A 114 13.81 -3.19 13.61
CA ALA A 114 12.49 -2.68 13.28
C ALA A 114 12.50 -1.15 13.13
N GLU A 115 13.26 -0.45 13.96
CA GLU A 115 13.39 1.01 13.89
C GLU A 115 14.06 1.47 12.59
N GLN A 116 15.11 0.77 12.17
CA GLN A 116 15.80 1.07 10.93
C GLN A 116 14.90 0.85 9.71
N LEU A 117 14.14 -0.26 9.71
CA LEU A 117 13.19 -0.55 8.64
C LEU A 117 12.04 0.46 8.61
N ALA A 118 11.53 0.86 9.77
CA ALA A 118 10.45 1.84 9.85
C ALA A 118 10.85 3.18 9.23
N ALA A 119 12.13 3.54 9.27
CA ALA A 119 12.60 4.79 8.69
C ALA A 119 12.50 4.83 7.16
N VAL A 120 12.49 3.68 6.49
CA VAL A 120 12.42 3.59 5.01
C VAL A 120 11.04 3.19 4.50
N VAL A 121 10.14 2.74 5.36
CA VAL A 121 8.76 2.41 4.99
C VAL A 121 7.91 3.66 5.12
N THR A 122 7.50 4.21 3.99
CA THR A 122 6.74 5.46 3.95
C THR A 122 5.25 5.19 3.69
N ARG A 123 4.41 6.21 3.91
CA ARG A 123 3.01 6.17 3.55
C ARG A 123 2.83 5.79 2.08
N ASP A 124 3.62 6.40 1.20
CA ASP A 124 3.53 6.15 -0.24
C ASP A 124 3.91 4.72 -0.60
N ALA A 125 4.85 4.11 0.13
CA ALA A 125 5.19 2.69 -0.05
C ALA A 125 4.03 1.80 0.36
N MET A 126 3.28 2.17 1.40
CA MET A 126 2.11 1.41 1.87
C MET A 126 0.86 1.64 1.00
N VAL A 127 0.85 2.65 0.16
CA VAL A 127 -0.15 2.83 -0.90
C VAL A 127 0.29 2.09 -2.17
N GLY A 128 1.57 1.81 -2.30
CA GLY A 128 2.12 1.05 -3.41
C GLY A 128 2.63 1.90 -4.57
N VAL A 129 2.74 3.22 -4.40
CA VAL A 129 3.24 4.09 -5.48
C VAL A 129 4.76 4.27 -5.45
N THR A 130 5.41 3.93 -4.33
CA THR A 130 6.87 3.94 -4.22
C THR A 130 7.36 2.64 -3.61
N LEU A 131 8.67 2.43 -3.65
CA LEU A 131 9.34 1.31 -2.98
C LEU A 131 10.15 1.86 -1.81
N PRO A 132 10.26 1.10 -0.70
CA PRO A 132 11.16 1.50 0.37
C PRO A 132 12.60 1.56 -0.15
N GLN A 133 13.34 2.60 0.25
CA GLN A 133 14.72 2.81 -0.17
C GLN A 133 15.64 2.72 1.04
N ALA A 134 16.56 1.77 1.00
CA ALA A 134 17.57 1.62 2.05
C ALA A 134 18.61 2.73 2.00
#